data_4ac611a7f305da0e8c544217e485e639
#
_entry.id   4ac611a7f305da0e8c544217e485e639
#
_cell.length_a   1.000
_cell.length_b   1.000
_cell.length_c   1.000
_cell.angle_alpha   90.00
_cell.angle_beta   90.00
_cell.angle_gamma   90.00
#
_symmetry.space_group_name_H-M   'P 1'
#
loop_
_entity.id
_entity.type
_entity.pdbx_description
1 polymer ?
#
loop_
_entity_poly.entity_id
_entity_poly.type
_entity_poly.pdbx_seq_one_letter_code
_entity_poly.pdbx_strand_id
1 'polypeptide(L)'
;MQNKLQQGKLATELHSKRRPPTPEQIGAKQKADAEKELAERKAALPPVPIKPTSVAVPDSRTDVQRYLDEIAPASIVGRLVKFSKDGKFITNDDGENIGDDVDFIALCDQTLIGYVKFNGEGMPPDRHMGLLYDGFVMPPRETLGDTDVAKWEIGLDGKPSDPWQHHVYLVLQRGDTTELFTYAASSLTGRRAIGHLLRHYDRLQKTHADMFPIIRLKVGGFQHRDERVGWVHVPVFAVVGRAPKDSAAKPDSSIGTDLNDQIPF
;
A
#
# COMPACT_ATOMS: atom_id res chain seq x y z
N MET A 1 37.14 47.33 57.21
CA MET A 1 35.75 46.83 57.30
C MET A 1 34.82 47.43 56.22
N GLN A 2 35.35 47.87 55.05
CA GLN A 2 34.49 48.49 54.00
C GLN A 2 34.25 47.67 52.73
N ASN A 3 34.75 46.42 52.67
CA ASN A 3 34.64 45.59 51.43
C ASN A 3 33.51 44.55 51.42
N LYS A 4 32.73 44.39 52.49
CA LYS A 4 31.62 43.46 52.60
C LYS A 4 30.23 44.04 52.21
N LEU A 5 30.14 45.37 52.19
CA LEU A 5 28.88 46.08 51.91
C LEU A 5 28.62 46.29 50.40
N GLN A 6 29.68 46.27 49.56
CA GLN A 6 29.49 46.42 48.10
C GLN A 6 29.11 45.13 47.36
N GLN A 7 29.47 43.97 47.90
CA GLN A 7 29.07 42.69 47.26
C GLN A 7 27.58 42.33 47.45
N GLY A 8 26.95 42.86 48.52
CA GLY A 8 25.51 42.61 48.76
C GLY A 8 24.57 43.39 47.86
N LYS A 9 24.99 44.54 47.31
CA LYS A 9 24.13 45.34 46.40
C LYS A 9 24.15 44.89 44.95
N LEU A 10 25.22 44.26 44.49
CA LEU A 10 25.33 43.71 43.13
C LEU A 10 24.57 42.41 42.95
N ALA A 11 24.40 41.61 44.01
CA ALA A 11 23.63 40.35 43.95
C ALA A 11 22.11 40.56 43.90
N THR A 12 21.61 41.69 44.41
CA THR A 12 20.16 41.98 44.48
C THR A 12 19.63 42.58 43.17
N GLU A 13 20.47 43.24 42.36
CA GLU A 13 20.04 43.81 41.07
C GLU A 13 19.98 42.79 39.93
N LEU A 14 20.66 41.65 40.00
CA LEU A 14 20.68 40.63 38.97
C LEU A 14 19.46 39.66 39.03
N HIS A 15 18.70 39.67 40.13
CA HIS A 15 17.52 38.76 40.28
C HIS A 15 16.18 39.40 39.90
N SER A 16 16.18 40.73 39.56
CA SER A 16 14.93 41.49 39.33
C SER A 16 14.41 41.51 37.88
N LYS A 17 15.05 40.84 36.89
CA LYS A 17 14.70 41.04 35.46
C LYS A 17 14.36 39.85 34.63
N ARG A 18 14.01 38.71 35.20
CA ARG A 18 13.46 37.60 34.36
C ARG A 18 12.21 37.02 35.00
N ARG A 19 11.06 37.64 34.75
CA ARG A 19 9.79 36.91 34.90
C ARG A 19 9.81 35.74 33.90
N PRO A 20 9.49 34.52 34.32
CA PRO A 20 9.34 33.42 33.39
C PRO A 20 8.25 33.76 32.36
N PRO A 21 8.46 33.40 31.08
CA PRO A 21 7.50 33.69 30.04
C PRO A 21 6.16 33.00 30.33
N THR A 22 5.07 33.70 30.06
CA THR A 22 3.73 33.14 30.22
C THR A 22 3.48 32.01 29.21
N PRO A 23 2.59 31.06 29.50
CA PRO A 23 2.26 29.97 28.54
C PRO A 23 1.89 30.46 27.12
N GLU A 24 1.22 31.61 27.02
CA GLU A 24 0.91 32.26 25.74
C GLU A 24 2.17 32.77 25.00
N GLN A 25 3.15 33.30 25.72
CA GLN A 25 4.41 33.73 25.11
C GLN A 25 5.27 32.57 24.65
N ILE A 26 5.21 31.43 25.35
CA ILE A 26 5.88 30.18 24.95
C ILE A 26 5.23 29.65 23.68
N GLY A 27 3.89 29.60 23.61
CA GLY A 27 3.16 29.13 22.43
C GLY A 27 3.39 30.01 21.19
N ALA A 28 3.39 31.36 21.36
CA ALA A 28 3.66 32.29 20.27
C ALA A 28 5.08 32.15 19.73
N LYS A 29 6.08 31.97 20.62
CA LYS A 29 7.47 31.76 20.23
C LYS A 29 7.67 30.44 19.47
N GLN A 30 7.07 29.34 19.96
CA GLN A 30 7.15 28.03 19.30
C GLN A 30 6.53 28.07 17.89
N LYS A 31 5.41 28.77 17.72
CA LYS A 31 4.78 28.95 16.40
C LYS A 31 5.64 29.75 15.43
N ALA A 32 6.25 30.84 15.92
CA ALA A 32 7.16 31.69 15.12
C ALA A 32 8.44 30.92 14.73
N ASP A 33 9.01 30.15 15.65
CA ASP A 33 10.20 29.33 15.39
C ASP A 33 9.89 28.21 14.37
N ALA A 34 8.72 27.57 14.45
CA ALA A 34 8.28 26.55 13.50
C ALA A 34 8.01 27.12 12.09
N GLU A 35 7.41 28.31 11.99
CA GLU A 35 7.21 29.00 10.70
C GLU A 35 8.55 29.40 10.06
N LYS A 36 9.50 29.86 10.87
CA LYS A 36 10.84 30.22 10.41
C LYS A 36 11.59 28.99 9.90
N GLU A 37 11.57 27.87 10.65
CA GLU A 37 12.20 26.62 10.24
C GLU A 37 11.57 26.07 8.93
N LEU A 38 10.26 26.19 8.78
CA LEU A 38 9.56 25.77 7.55
C LEU A 38 9.96 26.67 6.34
N ALA A 39 10.13 27.97 6.57
CA ALA A 39 10.58 28.90 5.55
C ALA A 39 12.04 28.64 5.14
N GLU A 40 12.92 28.37 6.10
CA GLU A 40 14.33 28.02 5.86
C GLU A 40 14.46 26.68 5.13
N ARG A 41 13.65 25.68 5.47
CA ARG A 41 13.60 24.40 4.74
C ARG A 41 13.13 24.56 3.30
N LYS A 42 12.14 25.44 3.04
CA LYS A 42 11.70 25.76 1.67
C LYS A 42 12.76 26.51 0.85
N ALA A 43 13.54 27.36 1.50
CA ALA A 43 14.60 28.11 0.83
C ALA A 43 15.89 27.28 0.61
N ALA A 44 16.10 26.24 1.43
CA ALA A 44 17.28 25.38 1.36
C ALA A 44 17.14 24.19 0.39
N LEU A 45 15.97 23.99 -0.25
CA LEU A 45 15.81 22.99 -1.29
C LEU A 45 16.62 23.46 -2.52
N PRO A 46 17.66 22.71 -2.94
CA PRO A 46 18.33 23.00 -4.19
C PRO A 46 17.31 22.93 -5.33
N PRO A 47 17.43 23.75 -6.38
CA PRO A 47 16.56 23.63 -7.53
C PRO A 47 16.61 22.18 -8.01
N VAL A 48 15.45 21.54 -8.03
CA VAL A 48 15.33 20.17 -8.53
C VAL A 48 15.90 20.19 -9.95
N PRO A 49 16.98 19.46 -10.24
CA PRO A 49 17.48 19.40 -11.61
C PRO A 49 16.33 18.87 -12.46
N ILE A 50 15.88 19.67 -13.41
CA ILE A 50 14.96 19.24 -14.46
C ILE A 50 15.71 18.12 -15.17
N LYS A 51 15.39 16.87 -14.82
CA LYS A 51 15.88 15.73 -15.60
C LYS A 51 15.48 16.01 -17.04
N PRO A 52 16.40 15.84 -17.99
CA PRO A 52 16.02 15.94 -19.39
C PRO A 52 14.84 14.99 -19.59
N THR A 53 13.78 15.50 -20.14
CA THR A 53 12.59 14.75 -20.55
C THR A 53 13.11 13.48 -21.21
N SER A 54 12.90 12.33 -20.59
CA SER A 54 13.22 11.07 -21.22
C SER A 54 12.49 11.11 -22.55
N VAL A 55 13.24 11.01 -23.62
CA VAL A 55 12.67 10.83 -24.96
C VAL A 55 11.75 9.64 -24.81
N ALA A 56 10.44 9.88 -24.92
CA ALA A 56 9.45 8.82 -24.84
C ALA A 56 9.86 7.82 -25.91
N VAL A 57 10.24 6.63 -25.47
CA VAL A 57 10.43 5.50 -26.41
C VAL A 57 9.09 5.38 -27.11
N PRO A 58 9.04 5.50 -28.44
CA PRO A 58 7.77 5.44 -29.15
C PRO A 58 7.10 4.14 -28.79
N ASP A 59 5.89 4.25 -28.23
CA ASP A 59 5.05 3.10 -27.89
C ASP A 59 4.79 2.34 -29.20
N SER A 60 5.43 1.19 -29.35
CA SER A 60 5.34 0.35 -30.56
C SER A 60 4.00 -0.40 -30.66
N ARG A 61 3.12 -0.23 -29.64
CA ARG A 61 1.79 -0.84 -29.64
C ARG A 61 0.92 -0.22 -30.71
N THR A 62 0.14 -1.04 -31.39
CA THR A 62 -0.88 -0.54 -32.33
C THR A 62 -1.98 0.20 -31.59
N ASP A 63 -2.71 1.10 -32.29
CA ASP A 63 -3.84 1.81 -31.69
C ASP A 63 -4.91 0.83 -31.17
N VAL A 64 -5.07 -0.31 -31.83
CA VAL A 64 -5.96 -1.39 -31.38
C VAL A 64 -5.45 -2.01 -30.08
N GLN A 65 -4.17 -2.29 -29.97
CA GLN A 65 -3.59 -2.81 -28.72
C GLN A 65 -3.75 -1.81 -27.58
N ARG A 66 -3.50 -0.53 -27.84
CA ARG A 66 -3.70 0.53 -26.85
C ARG A 66 -5.16 0.62 -26.40
N TYR A 67 -6.10 0.56 -27.36
CA TYR A 67 -7.54 0.52 -27.07
C TYR A 67 -7.95 -0.73 -26.29
N LEU A 68 -7.43 -1.90 -26.66
CA LEU A 68 -7.70 -3.14 -25.96
C LEU A 68 -7.14 -3.12 -24.53
N ASP A 69 -5.96 -2.56 -24.31
CA ASP A 69 -5.36 -2.37 -22.99
C ASP A 69 -6.19 -1.39 -22.14
N GLU A 70 -6.78 -0.35 -22.77
CA GLU A 70 -7.63 0.63 -22.09
C GLU A 70 -9.01 0.05 -21.69
N ILE A 71 -9.58 -0.83 -22.52
CA ILE A 71 -10.89 -1.44 -22.24
C ILE A 71 -10.78 -2.80 -21.53
N ALA A 72 -9.60 -3.44 -21.56
CA ALA A 72 -9.36 -4.63 -20.75
C ALA A 72 -9.14 -4.15 -19.30
N PRO A 73 -10.15 -4.23 -18.42
CA PRO A 73 -9.87 -4.01 -17.01
C PRO A 73 -8.79 -5.02 -16.64
N ALA A 74 -7.81 -4.58 -15.84
CA ALA A 74 -6.81 -5.47 -15.29
C ALA A 74 -7.54 -6.68 -14.69
N SER A 75 -7.60 -7.76 -15.45
CA SER A 75 -8.49 -8.87 -15.16
C SER A 75 -7.93 -9.67 -13.99
N ILE A 76 -8.82 -10.04 -13.07
CA ILE A 76 -8.49 -11.02 -12.04
C ILE A 76 -8.20 -12.34 -12.75
N VAL A 77 -7.01 -12.88 -12.50
CA VAL A 77 -6.57 -14.14 -13.12
C VAL A 77 -6.87 -15.30 -12.17
N GLY A 78 -7.60 -16.28 -12.66
CA GLY A 78 -7.98 -17.45 -11.86
C GLY A 78 -8.95 -17.10 -10.72
N ARG A 79 -8.95 -17.93 -9.67
CA ARG A 79 -9.88 -17.80 -8.54
C ARG A 79 -9.43 -16.69 -7.58
N LEU A 80 -10.36 -15.85 -7.16
CA LEU A 80 -10.08 -14.79 -6.21
C LEU A 80 -9.92 -15.34 -4.79
N VAL A 81 -8.87 -14.91 -4.09
CA VAL A 81 -8.55 -15.30 -2.72
C VAL A 81 -8.50 -14.08 -1.83
N LYS A 82 -9.13 -14.17 -0.66
CA LYS A 82 -9.09 -13.17 0.39
C LYS A 82 -8.53 -13.75 1.69
N PHE A 83 -8.02 -12.89 2.55
CA PHE A 83 -7.61 -13.25 3.90
C PHE A 83 -8.71 -12.85 4.89
N SER A 84 -9.28 -13.83 5.58
CA SER A 84 -10.37 -13.63 6.52
C SER A 84 -9.89 -13.07 7.86
N LYS A 85 -10.82 -12.53 8.65
CA LYS A 85 -10.55 -12.09 10.02
C LYS A 85 -10.10 -13.25 10.93
N ASP A 86 -10.53 -14.47 10.61
CA ASP A 86 -10.20 -15.70 11.36
C ASP A 86 -8.82 -16.27 10.98
N GLY A 87 -8.06 -15.55 10.15
CA GLY A 87 -6.72 -15.97 9.75
C GLY A 87 -6.70 -17.09 8.71
N LYS A 88 -7.63 -17.11 7.77
CA LYS A 88 -7.68 -18.11 6.70
C LYS A 88 -7.55 -17.45 5.33
N PHE A 89 -6.88 -18.14 4.41
CA PHE A 89 -6.88 -17.79 3.00
C PHE A 89 -8.02 -18.53 2.31
N ILE A 90 -9.08 -17.83 1.99
CA ILE A 90 -10.30 -18.42 1.46
C ILE A 90 -10.60 -17.91 0.05
N THR A 91 -11.03 -18.82 -0.81
CA THR A 91 -11.54 -18.47 -2.14
C THR A 91 -12.86 -17.74 -2.03
N ASN A 92 -13.12 -16.85 -2.98
CA ASN A 92 -14.33 -16.03 -2.92
C ASN A 92 -15.57 -16.76 -3.44
N ASP A 93 -15.39 -17.73 -4.32
CA ASP A 93 -16.45 -18.49 -4.99
C ASP A 93 -17.11 -19.54 -4.08
N ASP A 94 -16.33 -20.39 -3.43
CA ASP A 94 -16.83 -21.52 -2.61
C ASP A 94 -16.38 -21.49 -1.16
N GLY A 95 -15.50 -20.52 -0.79
CA GLY A 95 -14.98 -20.41 0.57
C GLY A 95 -13.94 -21.47 0.95
N GLU A 96 -13.34 -22.16 -0.04
CA GLU A 96 -12.29 -23.14 0.18
C GLU A 96 -11.09 -22.49 0.87
N ASN A 97 -10.57 -23.15 1.92
CA ASN A 97 -9.30 -22.72 2.54
C ASN A 97 -8.12 -23.30 1.75
N ILE A 98 -7.34 -22.43 1.12
CA ILE A 98 -6.20 -22.83 0.30
C ILE A 98 -4.85 -22.69 1.02
N GLY A 99 -4.84 -22.27 2.31
CA GLY A 99 -3.61 -21.88 3.01
C GLY A 99 -2.78 -23.02 3.58
N ASP A 100 -3.31 -24.24 3.71
CA ASP A 100 -2.70 -25.29 4.49
C ASP A 100 -1.70 -26.12 3.66
N ASP A 101 -0.40 -25.96 3.97
CA ASP A 101 0.74 -26.75 3.47
C ASP A 101 0.88 -26.90 1.93
N VAL A 102 0.25 -26.03 1.18
CA VAL A 102 0.40 -25.94 -0.27
C VAL A 102 1.45 -24.91 -0.64
N ASP A 103 2.33 -25.26 -1.57
CA ASP A 103 3.31 -24.36 -2.12
C ASP A 103 2.75 -23.66 -3.37
N PHE A 104 2.98 -22.35 -3.48
CA PHE A 104 2.54 -21.54 -4.61
C PHE A 104 3.74 -20.87 -5.27
N ILE A 105 3.74 -20.82 -6.59
CA ILE A 105 4.63 -19.94 -7.35
C ILE A 105 3.99 -18.54 -7.36
N ALA A 106 4.68 -17.54 -6.81
CA ALA A 106 4.19 -16.18 -6.82
C ALA A 106 4.64 -15.45 -8.10
N LEU A 107 3.68 -15.20 -9.00
CA LEU A 107 3.91 -14.52 -10.28
C LEU A 107 4.03 -13.00 -10.01
N CYS A 108 5.12 -12.61 -9.36
CA CYS A 108 5.29 -11.26 -8.83
C CYS A 108 5.29 -10.17 -9.92
N ASP A 109 5.75 -10.49 -11.14
CA ASP A 109 5.73 -9.56 -12.28
C ASP A 109 4.31 -9.25 -12.78
N GLN A 110 3.33 -10.07 -12.42
CA GLN A 110 1.92 -9.87 -12.72
C GLN A 110 1.16 -9.16 -11.57
N THR A 111 1.88 -8.56 -10.63
CA THR A 111 1.26 -7.83 -9.52
C THR A 111 0.58 -6.57 -10.02
N LEU A 112 -0.73 -6.46 -9.74
CA LEU A 112 -1.52 -5.26 -10.01
C LEU A 112 -1.59 -4.39 -8.76
N ILE A 113 -1.46 -3.09 -8.95
CA ILE A 113 -1.64 -2.09 -7.91
C ILE A 113 -2.61 -1.01 -8.38
N GLY A 114 -3.35 -0.41 -7.45
CA GLY A 114 -4.24 0.69 -7.82
C GLY A 114 -5.38 0.92 -6.85
N TYR A 115 -6.43 1.54 -7.36
CA TYR A 115 -7.63 1.85 -6.62
C TYR A 115 -8.83 1.10 -7.18
N VAL A 116 -9.71 0.68 -6.28
CA VAL A 116 -10.99 0.03 -6.60
C VAL A 116 -12.10 0.75 -5.83
N LYS A 117 -13.19 1.07 -6.52
CA LYS A 117 -14.42 1.60 -5.93
C LYS A 117 -15.55 0.61 -6.19
N PHE A 118 -16.21 0.17 -5.13
CA PHE A 118 -17.36 -0.70 -5.22
C PHE A 118 -18.64 0.13 -5.39
N ASN A 119 -19.43 -0.16 -6.42
CA ASN A 119 -20.60 0.63 -6.81
C ASN A 119 -21.92 0.07 -6.26
N GLY A 120 -21.86 -0.82 -5.26
CA GLY A 120 -23.01 -1.48 -4.66
C GLY A 120 -23.29 -2.86 -5.27
N GLU A 121 -24.34 -3.51 -4.75
CA GLU A 121 -24.71 -4.87 -5.12
C GLU A 121 -25.09 -4.96 -6.60
N GLY A 122 -24.52 -5.95 -7.31
CA GLY A 122 -24.81 -6.21 -8.72
C GLY A 122 -24.16 -5.24 -9.72
N MET A 123 -23.43 -4.24 -9.25
CA MET A 123 -22.71 -3.31 -10.13
C MET A 123 -21.22 -3.64 -10.18
N PRO A 124 -20.60 -3.64 -11.37
CA PRO A 124 -19.16 -3.87 -11.47
C PRO A 124 -18.41 -2.75 -10.75
N PRO A 125 -17.29 -3.07 -10.08
CA PRO A 125 -16.46 -2.06 -9.44
C PRO A 125 -15.70 -1.22 -10.47
N ASP A 126 -15.56 0.07 -10.19
CA ASP A 126 -14.63 0.94 -10.94
C ASP A 126 -13.20 0.61 -10.51
N ARG A 127 -12.29 0.48 -11.48
CA ARG A 127 -10.90 0.11 -11.22
C ARG A 127 -9.94 1.05 -11.94
N HIS A 128 -8.97 1.57 -11.20
CA HIS A 128 -7.79 2.25 -11.72
C HIS A 128 -6.56 1.47 -11.28
N MET A 129 -6.28 0.38 -11.97
CA MET A 129 -5.21 -0.56 -11.64
C MET A 129 -4.31 -0.81 -12.85
N GLY A 130 -3.05 -1.13 -12.57
CA GLY A 130 -2.09 -1.51 -13.61
C GLY A 130 -0.96 -2.36 -13.05
N LEU A 131 -0.20 -2.96 -13.96
CA LEU A 131 0.93 -3.82 -13.62
C LEU A 131 2.07 -3.00 -13.03
N LEU A 132 2.47 -3.36 -11.82
CA LEU A 132 3.57 -2.68 -11.10
C LEU A 132 4.90 -2.75 -11.89
N TYR A 133 5.16 -3.88 -12.52
CA TYR A 133 6.42 -4.12 -13.23
C TYR A 133 6.42 -3.59 -14.68
N ASP A 134 5.28 -3.16 -15.19
CA ASP A 134 5.17 -2.41 -16.47
C ASP A 134 5.27 -0.90 -16.27
N GLY A 135 5.64 -0.48 -15.06
CA GLY A 135 5.84 0.93 -14.73
C GLY A 135 4.56 1.71 -14.45
N PHE A 136 3.45 1.01 -14.14
CA PHE A 136 2.22 1.69 -13.76
C PHE A 136 2.44 2.57 -12.52
N VAL A 137 2.06 3.84 -12.63
CA VAL A 137 2.09 4.81 -11.54
C VAL A 137 0.66 5.06 -11.08
N MET A 138 0.40 4.81 -9.81
CA MET A 138 -0.91 5.08 -9.24
C MET A 138 -1.24 6.57 -9.37
N PRO A 139 -2.44 6.92 -9.87
CA PRO A 139 -2.88 8.31 -9.90
C PRO A 139 -3.00 8.86 -8.47
N PRO A 140 -2.81 10.18 -8.26
CA PRO A 140 -3.13 10.81 -7.00
C PRO A 140 -4.60 10.56 -6.64
N ARG A 141 -4.90 10.24 -5.35
CA ARG A 141 -6.25 9.90 -4.90
C ARG A 141 -7.28 10.98 -5.28
N GLU A 142 -6.88 12.24 -5.21
CA GLU A 142 -7.72 13.41 -5.47
C GLU A 142 -8.22 13.47 -6.92
N THR A 143 -7.51 12.84 -7.85
CA THR A 143 -7.89 12.83 -9.28
C THR A 143 -8.99 11.83 -9.61
N LEU A 144 -9.32 10.92 -8.69
CA LEU A 144 -10.35 9.90 -8.88
C LEU A 144 -11.77 10.38 -8.55
N GLY A 145 -11.92 11.63 -8.11
CA GLY A 145 -13.21 12.17 -7.68
C GLY A 145 -13.61 11.68 -6.28
N ASP A 146 -14.89 11.86 -5.94
CA ASP A 146 -15.48 11.46 -4.65
C ASP A 146 -14.69 11.99 -3.43
N THR A 147 -14.23 13.23 -3.48
CA THR A 147 -13.38 13.83 -2.44
C THR A 147 -14.17 14.46 -1.29
N ASP A 148 -15.49 14.56 -1.41
CA ASP A 148 -16.36 15.13 -0.38
C ASP A 148 -16.62 14.11 0.74
N VAL A 149 -15.85 14.20 1.80
CA VAL A 149 -15.90 13.29 2.96
C VAL A 149 -17.29 13.24 3.61
N ALA A 150 -18.10 14.31 3.48
CA ALA A 150 -19.46 14.33 4.02
C ALA A 150 -20.42 13.39 3.30
N LYS A 151 -20.08 12.96 2.09
CA LYS A 151 -20.85 12.01 1.28
C LYS A 151 -20.37 10.57 1.40
N TRP A 152 -19.27 10.34 2.11
CA TRP A 152 -18.72 9.01 2.26
C TRP A 152 -19.61 8.16 3.18
N GLU A 153 -19.70 6.89 2.86
CA GLU A 153 -20.38 5.93 3.72
C GLU A 153 -19.64 5.78 5.06
N ILE A 154 -20.42 5.53 6.11
CA ILE A 154 -19.83 5.27 7.43
C ILE A 154 -19.42 3.80 7.49
N GLY A 155 -18.13 3.57 7.66
CA GLY A 155 -17.57 2.23 7.82
C GLY A 155 -17.93 1.57 9.15
N LEU A 156 -17.58 0.30 9.31
CA LEU A 156 -17.84 -0.48 10.52
C LEU A 156 -17.16 0.09 11.78
N ASP A 157 -16.14 0.90 11.62
CA ASP A 157 -15.44 1.62 12.70
C ASP A 157 -16.11 2.94 13.09
N GLY A 158 -17.25 3.27 12.48
CA GLY A 158 -18.00 4.51 12.71
C GLY A 158 -17.38 5.75 12.06
N LYS A 159 -16.41 5.59 11.17
CA LYS A 159 -15.75 6.68 10.45
C LYS A 159 -16.14 6.70 8.97
N PRO A 160 -16.09 7.89 8.32
CA PRO A 160 -16.25 7.94 6.86
C PRO A 160 -15.21 7.04 6.16
N SER A 161 -15.68 6.17 5.29
CA SER A 161 -14.86 5.25 4.49
C SER A 161 -14.66 5.81 3.10
N ASP A 162 -13.42 5.96 2.69
CA ASP A 162 -13.11 6.40 1.34
C ASP A 162 -13.66 5.39 0.31
N PRO A 163 -14.51 5.81 -0.65
CA PRO A 163 -15.04 4.91 -1.65
C PRO A 163 -13.94 4.29 -2.55
N TRP A 164 -12.86 4.99 -2.78
CA TRP A 164 -11.72 4.50 -3.53
C TRP A 164 -10.68 3.85 -2.61
N GLN A 165 -10.69 2.53 -2.57
CA GLN A 165 -9.79 1.75 -1.73
C GLN A 165 -8.53 1.33 -2.48
N HIS A 166 -7.37 1.46 -1.84
CA HIS A 166 -6.12 0.95 -2.40
C HIS A 166 -6.08 -0.57 -2.33
N HIS A 167 -5.97 -1.21 -3.49
CA HIS A 167 -5.85 -2.65 -3.65
C HIS A 167 -4.50 -3.03 -4.24
N VAL A 168 -4.03 -4.22 -3.86
CA VAL A 168 -2.90 -4.91 -4.49
C VAL A 168 -3.36 -6.33 -4.78
N TYR A 169 -3.19 -6.79 -6.02
CA TYR A 169 -3.51 -8.13 -6.46
C TYR A 169 -2.22 -8.87 -6.79
N LEU A 170 -2.02 -10.02 -6.16
CA LEU A 170 -0.89 -10.89 -6.38
C LEU A 170 -1.37 -12.20 -7.02
N VAL A 171 -0.86 -12.51 -8.20
CA VAL A 171 -1.17 -13.76 -8.88
C VAL A 171 -0.32 -14.89 -8.31
N LEU A 172 -0.96 -15.99 -7.99
CA LEU A 172 -0.37 -17.21 -7.43
C LEU A 172 -0.73 -18.40 -8.31
N GLN A 173 0.23 -19.25 -8.60
CA GLN A 173 0.00 -20.55 -9.22
C GLN A 173 0.23 -21.63 -8.18
N ARG A 174 -0.69 -22.57 -8.07
CA ARG A 174 -0.53 -23.73 -7.21
C ARG A 174 0.62 -24.61 -7.72
N GLY A 175 1.51 -25.03 -6.82
CA GLY A 175 2.78 -25.67 -7.21
C GLY A 175 2.60 -27.08 -7.79
N ASP A 176 1.52 -27.79 -7.46
CA ASP A 176 1.20 -29.14 -7.89
C ASP A 176 0.27 -29.18 -9.11
N THR A 177 -0.27 -28.03 -9.50
CA THR A 177 -1.21 -27.88 -10.63
C THR A 177 -0.87 -26.63 -11.42
N THR A 178 -1.59 -26.36 -12.50
CA THR A 178 -1.52 -25.09 -13.23
C THR A 178 -2.61 -24.10 -12.79
N GLU A 179 -3.35 -24.41 -11.71
CA GLU A 179 -4.44 -23.58 -11.22
C GLU A 179 -3.92 -22.24 -10.73
N LEU A 180 -4.59 -21.19 -11.18
CA LEU A 180 -4.23 -19.81 -10.86
C LEU A 180 -5.19 -19.21 -9.83
N PHE A 181 -4.64 -18.41 -8.95
CA PHE A 181 -5.36 -17.66 -7.92
C PHE A 181 -4.90 -16.19 -7.93
N THR A 182 -5.80 -15.30 -7.62
CA THR A 182 -5.44 -13.89 -7.35
C THR A 182 -5.72 -13.58 -5.90
N TYR A 183 -4.66 -13.36 -5.13
CA TYR A 183 -4.81 -12.86 -3.76
C TYR A 183 -5.05 -11.35 -3.77
N ALA A 184 -6.23 -10.92 -3.30
CA ALA A 184 -6.63 -9.52 -3.22
C ALA A 184 -6.39 -8.95 -1.82
N ALA A 185 -5.60 -7.90 -1.72
CA ALA A 185 -5.30 -7.21 -0.48
C ALA A 185 -5.76 -5.75 -0.51
N SER A 186 -6.79 -5.42 0.25
CA SER A 186 -7.20 -4.03 0.54
C SER A 186 -6.67 -3.55 1.90
N SER A 187 -6.53 -4.45 2.88
CA SER A 187 -6.04 -4.12 4.20
C SER A 187 -4.56 -3.70 4.20
N LEU A 188 -4.19 -2.81 5.12
CA LEU A 188 -2.79 -2.38 5.26
C LEU A 188 -1.85 -3.56 5.56
N THR A 189 -2.28 -4.52 6.39
CA THR A 189 -1.50 -5.71 6.73
C THR A 189 -1.29 -6.63 5.54
N GLY A 190 -2.35 -6.86 4.73
CA GLY A 190 -2.26 -7.63 3.50
C GLY A 190 -1.32 -6.99 2.47
N ARG A 191 -1.47 -5.69 2.23
CA ARG A 191 -0.58 -4.95 1.31
C ARG A 191 0.87 -4.94 1.78
N ARG A 192 1.12 -4.83 3.10
CA ARG A 192 2.47 -4.95 3.67
C ARG A 192 3.06 -6.33 3.46
N ALA A 193 2.28 -7.40 3.62
CA ALA A 193 2.73 -8.77 3.38
C ALA A 193 3.17 -8.95 1.92
N ILE A 194 2.37 -8.51 0.94
CA ILE A 194 2.78 -8.49 -0.47
C ILE A 194 4.05 -7.65 -0.65
N GLY A 195 4.13 -6.46 -0.08
CA GLY A 195 5.31 -5.60 -0.18
C GLY A 195 6.59 -6.25 0.38
N HIS A 196 6.50 -7.12 1.40
CA HIS A 196 7.64 -7.91 1.87
C HIS A 196 8.07 -8.96 0.85
N LEU A 197 7.12 -9.65 0.22
CA LEU A 197 7.38 -10.61 -0.85
C LEU A 197 8.00 -9.94 -2.07
N LEU A 198 7.46 -8.79 -2.52
CA LEU A 198 8.00 -8.06 -3.67
C LEU A 198 9.43 -7.57 -3.43
N ARG A 199 9.78 -7.12 -2.21
CA ARG A 199 11.16 -6.81 -1.86
C ARG A 199 12.08 -8.04 -1.91
N HIS A 200 11.58 -9.24 -1.59
CA HIS A 200 12.33 -10.46 -1.77
C HIS A 200 12.52 -10.76 -3.26
N TYR A 201 11.48 -10.65 -4.05
CA TYR A 201 11.51 -10.85 -5.49
C TYR A 201 12.48 -9.89 -6.18
N ASP A 202 12.48 -8.63 -5.82
CA ASP A 202 13.40 -7.61 -6.33
C ASP A 202 14.88 -7.98 -6.10
N ARG A 203 15.17 -8.55 -4.93
CA ARG A 203 16.52 -9.09 -4.64
C ARG A 203 16.81 -10.35 -5.45
N LEU A 204 15.84 -11.25 -5.60
CA LEU A 204 15.96 -12.46 -6.39
C LEU A 204 16.27 -12.13 -7.86
N GLN A 205 15.59 -11.13 -8.44
CA GLN A 205 15.78 -10.71 -9.82
C GLN A 205 17.22 -10.24 -10.12
N LYS A 206 17.93 -9.72 -9.15
CA LYS A 206 19.34 -9.28 -9.31
C LYS A 206 20.32 -10.45 -9.50
N THR A 207 19.97 -11.63 -9.00
CA THR A 207 20.84 -12.81 -9.02
C THR A 207 20.28 -13.94 -9.88
N HIS A 208 18.97 -13.99 -10.06
CA HIS A 208 18.23 -15.03 -10.76
C HIS A 208 17.01 -14.40 -11.44
N ALA A 209 17.26 -13.69 -12.54
CA ALA A 209 16.23 -12.90 -13.25
C ALA A 209 15.11 -13.76 -13.88
N ASP A 210 15.39 -15.03 -14.11
CA ASP A 210 14.53 -16.04 -14.70
C ASP A 210 13.72 -16.87 -13.68
N MET A 211 13.72 -16.45 -12.40
CA MET A 211 13.07 -17.20 -11.32
C MET A 211 11.94 -16.41 -10.66
N PHE A 212 10.88 -17.14 -10.27
CA PHE A 212 9.87 -16.71 -9.33
C PHE A 212 10.09 -17.30 -7.93
N PRO A 213 9.69 -16.61 -6.85
CA PRO A 213 9.69 -17.20 -5.52
C PRO A 213 8.58 -18.26 -5.39
N ILE A 214 8.90 -19.38 -4.78
CA ILE A 214 7.92 -20.34 -4.26
C ILE A 214 7.61 -19.91 -2.83
N ILE A 215 6.33 -19.78 -2.52
CA ILE A 215 5.86 -19.33 -1.22
C ILE A 215 4.89 -20.34 -0.61
N ARG A 216 4.81 -20.32 0.70
CA ARG A 216 3.75 -20.98 1.48
C ARG A 216 2.94 -19.93 2.20
N LEU A 217 1.62 -20.04 2.13
CA LEU A 217 0.70 -19.15 2.83
C LEU A 217 0.72 -19.51 4.31
N LYS A 218 1.03 -18.56 5.15
CA LYS A 218 1.09 -18.71 6.61
C LYS A 218 0.33 -17.58 7.29
N VAL A 219 -0.06 -17.83 8.52
CA VAL A 219 -0.77 -16.88 9.35
C VAL A 219 0.14 -16.43 10.48
N GLY A 220 0.35 -15.15 10.56
CA GLY A 220 0.94 -14.48 11.71
C GLY A 220 -0.11 -13.71 12.50
N GLY A 221 0.31 -12.92 13.48
CA GLY A 221 -0.60 -12.06 14.20
C GLY A 221 0.07 -11.26 15.28
N PHE A 222 -0.69 -10.35 15.86
CA PHE A 222 -0.26 -9.53 16.98
C PHE A 222 -1.46 -9.15 17.86
N GLN A 223 -1.18 -8.89 19.14
CA GLN A 223 -2.18 -8.32 20.06
C GLN A 223 -2.39 -6.84 19.70
N HIS A 224 -3.63 -6.46 19.39
CA HIS A 224 -3.94 -5.07 19.14
C HIS A 224 -3.82 -4.23 20.42
N ARG A 225 -3.42 -2.95 20.30
CA ARG A 225 -3.30 -2.05 21.44
C ARG A 225 -4.65 -1.79 22.13
N ASP A 226 -5.74 -1.73 21.37
CA ASP A 226 -7.11 -1.67 21.89
C ASP A 226 -7.56 -3.10 22.19
N GLU A 227 -7.76 -3.40 23.46
CA GLU A 227 -8.15 -4.73 23.96
C GLU A 227 -9.48 -5.22 23.37
N ARG A 228 -10.37 -4.29 22.97
CA ARG A 228 -11.66 -4.62 22.34
C ARG A 228 -11.49 -5.27 20.96
N VAL A 229 -10.38 -5.01 20.29
CA VAL A 229 -10.04 -5.62 19.00
C VAL A 229 -9.45 -7.01 19.16
N GLY A 230 -8.71 -7.24 20.26
CA GLY A 230 -8.10 -8.51 20.56
C GLY A 230 -6.92 -8.89 19.67
N TRP A 231 -6.82 -10.16 19.34
CA TRP A 231 -5.78 -10.70 18.47
C TRP A 231 -6.10 -10.41 17.01
N VAL A 232 -5.13 -9.83 16.28
CA VAL A 232 -5.25 -9.52 14.85
C VAL A 232 -4.42 -10.51 14.05
N HIS A 233 -5.07 -11.32 13.21
CA HIS A 233 -4.40 -12.17 12.25
C HIS A 233 -3.86 -11.37 11.07
N VAL A 234 -2.68 -11.76 10.58
CA VAL A 234 -2.04 -11.15 9.42
C VAL A 234 -1.55 -12.21 8.45
N PRO A 235 -1.68 -12.00 7.13
CA PRO A 235 -1.15 -12.93 6.15
C PRO A 235 0.37 -12.86 6.13
N VAL A 236 1.02 -14.00 5.93
CA VAL A 236 2.47 -14.12 5.78
C VAL A 236 2.78 -15.00 4.57
N PHE A 237 3.58 -14.48 3.64
CA PHE A 237 4.08 -15.20 2.49
C PHE A 237 5.50 -15.69 2.80
N ALA A 238 5.59 -16.95 3.29
CA ALA A 238 6.87 -17.56 3.63
C ALA A 238 7.55 -18.07 2.35
N VAL A 239 8.67 -17.47 1.96
CA VAL A 239 9.45 -17.96 0.81
C VAL A 239 10.12 -19.26 1.20
N VAL A 240 9.84 -20.34 0.46
CA VAL A 240 10.34 -21.70 0.70
C VAL A 240 11.24 -22.21 -0.42
N GLY A 241 11.25 -21.52 -1.57
CA GLY A 241 12.06 -21.93 -2.72
C GLY A 241 11.96 -20.93 -3.87
N ARG A 242 12.31 -21.43 -5.06
CA ARG A 242 12.22 -20.69 -6.32
C ARG A 242 11.90 -21.66 -7.46
N ALA A 243 11.18 -21.16 -8.48
CA ALA A 243 10.82 -21.89 -9.69
C ALA A 243 11.22 -21.08 -10.94
N PRO A 244 11.61 -21.74 -12.04
CA PRO A 244 11.83 -21.06 -13.31
C PRO A 244 10.56 -20.35 -13.80
N LYS A 245 10.71 -19.17 -14.40
CA LYS A 245 9.56 -18.43 -14.99
C LYS A 245 8.88 -19.21 -16.11
N ASP A 246 9.64 -20.02 -16.85
CA ASP A 246 9.10 -20.84 -17.93
C ASP A 246 8.18 -21.98 -17.43
N SER A 247 8.28 -22.35 -16.15
CA SER A 247 7.40 -23.34 -15.53
C SER A 247 6.06 -22.72 -15.04
N ALA A 248 5.96 -21.40 -15.04
CA ALA A 248 4.75 -20.72 -14.64
C ALA A 248 3.71 -20.72 -15.78
N ALA A 249 2.45 -20.95 -15.42
CA ALA A 249 1.35 -20.79 -16.36
C ALA A 249 1.33 -19.34 -16.88
N LYS A 250 1.32 -19.16 -18.20
CA LYS A 250 1.04 -17.86 -18.78
C LYS A 250 -0.47 -17.63 -18.63
N PRO A 251 -0.90 -16.55 -17.97
CA PRO A 251 -2.33 -16.23 -17.95
C PRO A 251 -2.79 -16.07 -19.40
N ASP A 252 -3.80 -16.84 -19.76
CA ASP A 252 -4.41 -16.68 -21.07
C ASP A 252 -5.15 -15.34 -21.09
N SER A 253 -4.64 -14.42 -21.87
CA SER A 253 -5.25 -13.10 -22.07
C SER A 253 -6.62 -13.19 -22.78
N SER A 254 -7.03 -14.40 -23.20
CA SER A 254 -8.28 -14.65 -23.89
C SER A 254 -9.47 -15.01 -22.97
N ILE A 255 -9.25 -15.18 -21.67
CA ILE A 255 -10.35 -15.40 -20.74
C ILE A 255 -11.06 -14.06 -20.51
N GLY A 256 -11.89 -13.72 -21.48
CA GLY A 256 -12.92 -12.71 -21.36
C GLY A 256 -13.94 -13.17 -20.33
N THR A 257 -13.78 -12.70 -19.17
CA THR A 257 -14.47 -13.19 -18.02
C THR A 257 -15.73 -12.45 -17.75
N ASP A 258 -16.71 -13.20 -17.38
CA ASP A 258 -17.90 -12.72 -16.68
C ASP A 258 -17.49 -11.76 -15.54
N LEU A 259 -17.60 -10.45 -15.85
CA LEU A 259 -17.36 -9.35 -14.91
C LEU A 259 -18.43 -9.26 -13.81
N ASN A 260 -19.23 -10.31 -13.70
CA ASN A 260 -20.38 -10.38 -12.79
C ASN A 260 -20.06 -11.09 -11.46
N ASP A 261 -18.78 -11.35 -11.17
CA ASP A 261 -18.40 -11.91 -9.89
C ASP A 261 -18.63 -10.87 -8.78
N GLN A 262 -19.80 -10.99 -8.17
CA GLN A 262 -20.18 -10.25 -6.97
C GLN A 262 -19.21 -10.66 -5.86
N ILE A 263 -18.41 -9.73 -5.36
CA ILE A 263 -17.65 -9.92 -4.14
C ILE A 263 -18.63 -9.68 -2.98
N PRO A 264 -19.08 -10.72 -2.26
CA PRO A 264 -19.90 -10.50 -1.08
C PRO A 264 -19.00 -9.91 0.03
N PHE A 265 -19.51 -8.91 0.69
CA PHE A 265 -18.89 -8.27 1.85
C PHE A 265 -19.03 -9.13 3.11
#